data_e6007183e5482aadb99a0f65f4b1df9a
#
_entry.id   e6007183e5482aadb99a0f65f4b1df9a
#
_cell.length_a   1.000
_cell.length_b   1.000
_cell.length_c   1.000
_cell.angle_alpha   90.00
_cell.angle_beta   90.00
_cell.angle_gamma   90.00
#
_symmetry.space_group_name_H-M   'P 1'
#
loop_
_entity.id
_entity.type
_entity.pdbx_description
1 polymer ?
#
loop_
_entity_poly.entity_id
_entity_poly.type
_entity_poly.pdbx_seq_one_letter_code
_entity_poly.pdbx_strand_id
1 'polypeptide(L)'
;MTLSSMVVSRDWQEVSVLECILGGLHMDVTLESEPQRALARLNSSKIDALIVDCDLNGTGQFFHELQRDAPRANTVPLVIMGGAHGRPDLHSTGAMFAFDKPISVEQAVRTLSAARNMILDGRLRYHRVGLEAPVTFSGRQQNGRQQKKVAAQLTNLSLGGLQVRLAERTAETELTSASFDLPGTKSPMKADVEVAWSDGEGNLGIRFTKIAPQMHQTLRVWLAQQYFAN
;
A
#
# COMPACT_ATOMS: atom_id res chain seq x y z
N MET A 1 2.62 13.30 6.46
CA MET A 1 1.81 12.24 7.14
C MET A 1 2.71 11.12 7.60
N THR A 2 2.64 10.71 8.86
CA THR A 2 3.34 9.54 9.38
C THR A 2 2.43 8.30 9.31
N LEU A 3 3.02 7.13 9.23
CA LEU A 3 2.30 5.87 9.40
C LEU A 3 2.18 5.58 10.89
N SER A 4 1.09 4.96 11.32
CA SER A 4 0.84 4.62 12.71
C SER A 4 0.89 3.11 12.94
N SER A 5 1.54 2.71 14.01
CA SER A 5 1.61 1.31 14.45
C SER A 5 1.09 1.18 15.88
N MET A 6 0.55 0.01 16.18
CA MET A 6 0.19 -0.37 17.54
C MET A 6 0.90 -1.66 17.92
N VAL A 7 1.58 -1.64 19.06
CA VAL A 7 2.21 -2.82 19.68
C VAL A 7 1.40 -3.21 20.91
N VAL A 8 0.93 -4.46 20.92
CA VAL A 8 0.15 -5.01 22.04
C VAL A 8 1.01 -6.06 22.74
N SER A 9 1.70 -5.65 23.78
CA SER A 9 2.62 -6.50 24.56
C SER A 9 2.83 -5.96 25.97
N ARG A 10 3.23 -6.84 26.90
CA ARG A 10 3.75 -6.51 28.22
C ARG A 10 5.24 -6.79 28.35
N ASP A 11 5.82 -7.37 27.34
CA ASP A 11 7.25 -7.70 27.32
C ASP A 11 8.05 -6.45 26.95
N TRP A 12 8.62 -5.82 27.97
CA TRP A 12 9.32 -4.56 27.82
C TRP A 12 10.59 -4.65 26.98
N GLN A 13 11.25 -5.80 26.95
CA GLN A 13 12.44 -6.01 26.12
C GLN A 13 12.05 -6.01 24.64
N GLU A 14 11.03 -6.75 24.28
CA GLU A 14 10.53 -6.82 22.92
C GLU A 14 9.96 -5.48 22.45
N VAL A 15 9.18 -4.81 23.31
CA VAL A 15 8.61 -3.48 23.02
C VAL A 15 9.71 -2.49 22.70
N SER A 16 10.80 -2.44 23.48
CA SER A 16 11.90 -1.48 23.24
C SER A 16 12.59 -1.69 21.90
N VAL A 17 12.78 -2.93 21.47
CA VAL A 17 13.35 -3.25 20.15
C VAL A 17 12.38 -2.78 19.04
N LEU A 18 11.09 -3.08 19.18
CA LEU A 18 10.09 -2.71 18.20
C LEU A 18 9.93 -1.19 18.08
N GLU A 19 9.86 -0.46 19.19
CA GLU A 19 9.78 1.01 19.19
C GLU A 19 10.97 1.65 18.46
N CYS A 20 12.19 1.19 18.77
CA CYS A 20 13.39 1.68 18.11
C CYS A 20 13.34 1.50 16.59
N ILE A 21 12.95 0.30 16.14
CA ILE A 21 12.91 -0.02 14.71
C ILE A 21 11.74 0.70 14.01
N LEU A 22 10.56 0.73 14.60
CA LEU A 22 9.38 1.42 14.05
C LEU A 22 9.64 2.94 13.95
N GLY A 23 10.26 3.53 14.98
CA GLY A 23 10.69 4.93 14.95
C GLY A 23 11.69 5.21 13.83
N GLY A 24 12.68 4.34 13.63
CA GLY A 24 13.63 4.41 12.51
C GLY A 24 12.97 4.24 11.13
N LEU A 25 11.83 3.57 11.08
CA LEU A 25 10.99 3.45 9.87
C LEU A 25 10.01 4.62 9.69
N HIS A 26 10.08 5.65 10.52
CA HIS A 26 9.16 6.80 10.53
C HIS A 26 7.69 6.38 10.73
N MET A 27 7.46 5.48 11.68
CA MET A 27 6.13 5.06 12.11
C MET A 27 5.89 5.51 13.56
N ASP A 28 4.78 6.17 13.80
CA ASP A 28 4.34 6.50 15.16
C ASP A 28 3.92 5.21 15.89
N VAL A 29 4.34 5.06 17.13
CA VAL A 29 4.08 3.85 17.92
C VAL A 29 3.10 4.14 19.04
N THR A 30 2.05 3.34 19.11
CA THR A 30 1.13 3.29 20.23
C THR A 30 1.31 1.97 20.96
N LEU A 31 1.47 2.02 22.27
CA LEU A 31 1.61 0.82 23.10
C LEU A 31 0.30 0.52 23.82
N GLU A 32 -0.09 -0.75 23.83
CA GLU A 32 -1.17 -1.28 24.63
C GLU A 32 -0.71 -2.57 25.34
N SER A 33 -1.07 -2.69 26.61
CA SER A 33 -0.70 -3.87 27.41
C SER A 33 -1.80 -4.94 27.46
N GLU A 34 -2.97 -4.63 26.92
CA GLU A 34 -4.16 -5.48 26.99
C GLU A 34 -4.87 -5.56 25.64
N PRO A 35 -5.18 -6.79 25.15
CA PRO A 35 -5.85 -6.99 23.86
C PRO A 35 -7.19 -6.26 23.75
N GLN A 36 -7.97 -6.20 24.83
CA GLN A 36 -9.29 -5.53 24.82
C GLN A 36 -9.18 -4.02 24.64
N ARG A 37 -8.17 -3.37 25.26
CA ARG A 37 -7.90 -1.94 25.04
C ARG A 37 -7.43 -1.68 23.62
N ALA A 38 -6.64 -2.59 23.08
CA ALA A 38 -6.21 -2.51 21.68
C ALA A 38 -7.40 -2.54 20.72
N LEU A 39 -8.40 -3.41 20.94
CA LEU A 39 -9.64 -3.43 20.15
C LEU A 39 -10.41 -2.11 20.22
N ALA A 40 -10.58 -1.57 21.42
CA ALA A 40 -11.26 -0.28 21.61
C ALA A 40 -10.53 0.84 20.84
N ARG A 41 -9.21 0.85 20.87
CA ARG A 41 -8.39 1.85 20.19
C ARG A 41 -8.41 1.67 18.66
N LEU A 42 -8.40 0.45 18.15
CA LEU A 42 -8.57 0.17 16.71
C LEU A 42 -9.89 0.71 16.16
N ASN A 43 -10.93 0.80 17.02
CA ASN A 43 -12.23 1.36 16.65
C ASN A 43 -12.23 2.89 16.58
N SER A 44 -11.36 3.56 17.31
CA SER A 44 -11.33 5.02 17.44
C SER A 44 -10.16 5.70 16.73
N SER A 45 -9.12 4.95 16.37
CA SER A 45 -7.89 5.48 15.82
C SER A 45 -7.51 4.76 14.53
N LYS A 46 -6.86 5.48 13.62
CA LYS A 46 -6.31 4.90 12.40
C LYS A 46 -4.97 4.24 12.72
N ILE A 47 -4.92 2.95 12.63
CA ILE A 47 -3.70 2.14 12.81
C ILE A 47 -3.34 1.51 11.46
N ASP A 48 -2.09 1.65 11.06
CA ASP A 48 -1.56 1.15 9.79
C ASP A 48 -0.85 -0.19 9.90
N ALA A 49 -0.32 -0.50 11.08
CA ALA A 49 0.27 -1.81 11.40
C ALA A 49 -0.11 -2.22 12.82
N LEU A 50 -0.39 -3.50 13.02
CA LEU A 50 -0.73 -4.06 14.31
C LEU A 50 0.24 -5.20 14.64
N ILE A 51 0.95 -5.10 15.77
CA ILE A 51 1.87 -6.11 16.28
C ILE A 51 1.31 -6.65 17.58
N VAL A 52 1.07 -7.96 17.67
CA VAL A 52 0.41 -8.58 18.82
C VAL A 52 1.25 -9.69 19.42
N ASP A 53 1.47 -9.60 20.71
CA ASP A 53 2.12 -10.63 21.51
C ASP A 53 1.12 -11.74 21.85
N CYS A 54 1.33 -12.92 21.29
CA CYS A 54 0.46 -14.06 21.48
C CYS A 54 0.57 -14.71 22.86
N ASP A 55 1.58 -14.36 23.66
CA ASP A 55 1.71 -14.83 25.04
C ASP A 55 0.80 -14.08 26.00
N LEU A 56 0.11 -13.02 25.57
CA LEU A 56 -0.87 -12.31 26.38
C LEU A 56 -2.18 -13.09 26.56
N ASN A 57 -2.74 -13.02 27.73
CA ASN A 57 -4.07 -13.57 28.00
C ASN A 57 -5.14 -12.83 27.17
N GLY A 58 -6.07 -13.58 26.57
CA GLY A 58 -7.19 -13.03 25.82
C GLY A 58 -6.91 -12.77 24.33
N THR A 59 -5.72 -13.10 23.82
CA THR A 59 -5.37 -12.94 22.40
C THR A 59 -6.22 -13.79 21.46
N GLY A 60 -6.65 -14.97 21.88
CA GLY A 60 -7.57 -15.82 21.09
C GLY A 60 -8.91 -15.13 20.81
N GLN A 61 -9.52 -14.51 21.83
CA GLN A 61 -10.73 -13.73 21.67
C GLN A 61 -10.49 -12.47 20.82
N PHE A 62 -9.36 -11.80 21.03
CA PHE A 62 -8.94 -10.64 20.26
C PHE A 62 -8.87 -10.97 18.75
N PHE A 63 -8.22 -12.05 18.37
CA PHE A 63 -8.14 -12.45 16.96
C PHE A 63 -9.50 -12.84 16.38
N HIS A 64 -10.35 -13.50 17.16
CA HIS A 64 -11.71 -13.82 16.73
C HIS A 64 -12.55 -12.55 16.45
N GLU A 65 -12.47 -11.56 17.32
CA GLU A 65 -13.17 -10.29 17.15
C GLU A 65 -12.60 -9.48 15.97
N LEU A 66 -11.27 -9.47 15.82
CA LEU A 66 -10.58 -8.81 14.71
C LEU A 66 -10.98 -9.38 13.35
N GLN A 67 -11.13 -10.71 13.25
CA GLN A 67 -11.56 -11.38 12.02
C GLN A 67 -13.03 -11.16 11.70
N ARG A 68 -13.88 -11.00 12.70
CA ARG A 68 -15.30 -10.73 12.52
C ARG A 68 -15.57 -9.38 11.88
N ASP A 69 -14.68 -8.40 12.10
CA ASP A 69 -14.68 -7.07 11.47
C ASP A 69 -13.80 -7.06 10.20
N ALA A 70 -14.08 -7.99 9.28
CA ALA A 70 -13.30 -8.28 8.07
C ALA A 70 -12.81 -7.07 7.22
N PRO A 71 -13.53 -5.93 7.09
CA PRO A 71 -13.02 -4.78 6.34
C PRO A 71 -11.76 -4.15 6.94
N ARG A 72 -11.55 -4.28 8.27
CA ARG A 72 -10.39 -3.71 8.96
C ARG A 72 -9.19 -4.65 8.97
N ALA A 73 -9.44 -5.95 9.12
CA ALA A 73 -8.40 -6.97 9.11
C ALA A 73 -7.61 -7.01 7.79
N ASN A 74 -8.25 -6.66 6.67
CA ASN A 74 -7.63 -6.65 5.34
C ASN A 74 -6.77 -5.40 5.06
N THR A 75 -6.86 -4.37 5.89
CA THR A 75 -6.15 -3.09 5.66
C THR A 75 -4.93 -2.89 6.55
N VAL A 76 -4.84 -3.64 7.63
CA VAL A 76 -3.78 -3.52 8.63
C VAL A 76 -2.93 -4.78 8.63
N PRO A 77 -1.65 -4.72 8.20
CA PRO A 77 -0.75 -5.87 8.33
C PRO A 77 -0.64 -6.28 9.79
N LEU A 78 -1.06 -7.49 10.08
CA LEU A 78 -0.93 -8.08 11.40
C LEU A 78 0.40 -8.83 11.50
N VAL A 79 1.16 -8.49 12.52
CA VAL A 79 2.40 -9.18 12.88
C VAL A 79 2.21 -9.79 14.26
N ILE A 80 2.50 -11.07 14.40
CA ILE A 80 2.40 -11.77 15.69
C ILE A 80 3.78 -12.05 16.27
N MET A 81 3.87 -12.02 17.57
CA MET A 81 5.05 -12.43 18.34
C MET A 81 4.69 -13.68 19.14
N GLY A 82 5.49 -14.72 19.05
CA GLY A 82 5.28 -15.95 19.80
C GLY A 82 6.55 -16.39 20.54
N GLY A 83 6.40 -17.01 21.68
CA GLY A 83 7.53 -17.45 22.51
C GLY A 83 7.19 -18.63 23.41
N ALA A 84 6.66 -18.37 24.61
CA ALA A 84 6.50 -19.36 25.66
C ALA A 84 5.55 -20.53 25.31
N HIS A 85 4.55 -20.31 24.48
CA HIS A 85 3.53 -21.29 24.11
C HIS A 85 3.61 -21.73 22.65
N GLY A 86 4.72 -21.42 21.98
CA GLY A 86 4.89 -21.69 20.56
C GLY A 86 4.28 -20.59 19.67
N ARG A 87 4.54 -20.73 18.37
CA ARG A 87 4.03 -19.79 17.36
C ARG A 87 2.60 -20.18 16.98
N PRO A 88 1.60 -19.33 17.17
CA PRO A 88 0.27 -19.61 16.65
C PRO A 88 0.29 -19.69 15.13
N ASP A 89 -0.62 -20.49 14.58
CA ASP A 89 -0.75 -20.59 13.12
C ASP A 89 -1.15 -19.23 12.51
N LEU A 90 -0.37 -18.78 11.54
CA LEU A 90 -0.64 -17.52 10.83
C LEU A 90 -2.04 -17.50 10.21
N HIS A 91 -2.52 -18.65 9.72
CA HIS A 91 -3.86 -18.73 9.14
C HIS A 91 -4.97 -18.53 10.19
N SER A 92 -4.79 -19.05 11.39
CA SER A 92 -5.78 -18.91 12.46
C SER A 92 -5.86 -17.51 13.03
N THR A 93 -4.78 -16.72 12.96
CA THR A 93 -4.73 -15.34 13.43
C THR A 93 -5.00 -14.32 12.34
N GLY A 94 -4.92 -14.70 11.06
CA GLY A 94 -4.94 -13.77 9.93
C GLY A 94 -3.65 -12.94 9.80
N ALA A 95 -2.59 -13.31 10.54
CA ALA A 95 -1.33 -12.58 10.52
C ALA A 95 -0.58 -12.83 9.20
N MET A 96 0.09 -11.79 8.72
CA MET A 96 0.90 -11.83 7.50
C MET A 96 2.37 -12.05 7.80
N PHE A 97 2.81 -11.71 9.01
CA PHE A 97 4.19 -11.86 9.47
C PHE A 97 4.24 -12.39 10.89
N ALA A 98 5.36 -12.96 11.28
CA ALA A 98 5.59 -13.42 12.65
C ALA A 98 7.02 -13.11 13.11
N PHE A 99 7.15 -12.89 14.40
CA PHE A 99 8.42 -12.85 15.12
C PHE A 99 8.53 -14.08 16.04
N ASP A 100 9.73 -14.57 16.19
CA ASP A 100 10.09 -15.48 17.28
C ASP A 100 10.74 -14.68 18.41
N LYS A 101 10.39 -14.95 19.64
CA LYS A 101 11.03 -14.37 20.81
C LYS A 101 12.28 -15.16 21.19
N PRO A 102 13.37 -14.49 21.60
CA PRO A 102 13.55 -13.04 21.66
C PRO A 102 13.71 -12.43 20.27
N ILE A 103 13.10 -11.26 20.03
CA ILE A 103 13.14 -10.58 18.74
C ILE A 103 14.53 -9.98 18.53
N SER A 104 15.24 -10.45 17.50
CA SER A 104 16.49 -9.84 17.10
C SER A 104 16.25 -8.55 16.28
N VAL A 105 17.18 -7.61 16.39
CA VAL A 105 17.15 -6.36 15.61
C VAL A 105 17.06 -6.67 14.10
N GLU A 106 17.83 -7.62 13.61
CA GLU A 106 17.81 -8.02 12.20
C GLU A 106 16.43 -8.54 11.75
N GLN A 107 15.82 -9.41 12.56
CA GLN A 107 14.47 -9.93 12.30
C GLN A 107 13.45 -8.79 12.30
N ALA A 108 13.52 -7.87 13.29
CA ALA A 108 12.63 -6.73 13.39
C ALA A 108 12.74 -5.82 12.17
N VAL A 109 13.94 -5.42 11.78
CA VAL A 109 14.20 -4.56 10.61
C VAL A 109 13.63 -5.20 9.34
N ARG A 110 13.93 -6.46 9.09
CA ARG A 110 13.47 -7.17 7.88
C ARG A 110 11.95 -7.25 7.81
N THR A 111 11.31 -7.70 8.90
CA THR A 111 9.86 -7.94 8.95
C THR A 111 9.06 -6.64 8.92
N LEU A 112 9.45 -5.65 9.74
CA LEU A 112 8.74 -4.37 9.80
C LEU A 112 8.95 -3.53 8.54
N SER A 113 10.13 -3.62 7.89
CA SER A 113 10.34 -2.99 6.58
C SER A 113 9.44 -3.60 5.52
N ALA A 114 9.26 -4.93 5.51
CA ALA A 114 8.34 -5.60 4.60
C ALA A 114 6.88 -5.19 4.86
N ALA A 115 6.45 -5.15 6.12
CA ALA A 115 5.12 -4.70 6.51
C ALA A 115 4.88 -3.24 6.10
N ARG A 116 5.83 -2.33 6.38
CA ARG A 116 5.77 -0.92 5.97
C ARG A 116 5.64 -0.77 4.46
N ASN A 117 6.44 -1.52 3.70
CA ASN A 117 6.38 -1.49 2.24
C ASN A 117 4.99 -1.90 1.73
N MET A 118 4.41 -2.94 2.30
CA MET A 118 3.06 -3.40 1.95
C MET A 118 1.98 -2.35 2.27
N ILE A 119 2.08 -1.68 3.42
CA ILE A 119 1.17 -0.58 3.79
C ILE A 119 1.27 0.55 2.76
N LEU A 120 2.50 0.97 2.45
CA LEU A 120 2.73 2.03 1.49
C LEU A 120 2.19 1.68 0.10
N ASP A 121 2.45 0.48 -0.38
CA ASP A 121 1.96 0.03 -1.69
C ASP A 121 0.43 0.02 -1.73
N GLY A 122 -0.23 -0.44 -0.67
CA GLY A 122 -1.67 -0.38 -0.53
C GLY A 122 -2.20 1.06 -0.57
N ARG A 123 -1.56 1.97 0.14
CA ARG A 123 -1.95 3.39 0.16
C ARG A 123 -1.69 4.08 -1.17
N LEU A 124 -0.50 3.91 -1.74
CA LEU A 124 -0.12 4.55 -3.01
C LEU A 124 -0.96 4.03 -4.19
N ARG A 125 -1.53 2.84 -4.08
CA ARG A 125 -2.46 2.31 -5.10
C ARG A 125 -3.73 3.14 -5.21
N TYR A 126 -4.23 3.69 -4.10
CA TYR A 126 -5.48 4.44 -4.05
C TYR A 126 -5.27 5.95 -3.86
N HIS A 127 -4.13 6.36 -3.30
CA HIS A 127 -3.80 7.77 -3.15
C HIS A 127 -3.49 8.38 -4.51
N ARG A 128 -4.22 9.44 -4.85
CA ARG A 128 -4.10 10.13 -6.13
C ARG A 128 -3.37 11.44 -5.94
N VAL A 129 -2.27 11.60 -6.64
CA VAL A 129 -1.49 12.84 -6.68
C VAL A 129 -1.91 13.62 -7.92
N GLY A 130 -2.36 14.87 -7.74
CA GLY A 130 -2.61 15.79 -8.85
C GLY A 130 -1.31 16.07 -9.59
N LEU A 131 -1.30 15.86 -10.90
CA LEU A 131 -0.15 16.09 -11.75
C LEU A 131 -0.63 16.42 -13.16
N GLU A 132 -0.29 17.60 -13.65
CA GLU A 132 -0.55 17.99 -15.02
C GLU A 132 0.67 17.70 -15.88
N ALA A 133 0.57 16.72 -16.78
CA ALA A 133 1.63 16.31 -17.68
C ALA A 133 1.05 15.73 -18.97
N PRO A 134 1.74 15.87 -20.11
CA PRO A 134 1.33 15.22 -21.34
C PRO A 134 1.47 13.70 -21.24
N VAL A 135 0.47 12.99 -21.75
CA VAL A 135 0.47 11.53 -21.89
C VAL A 135 0.24 11.17 -23.34
N THR A 136 1.02 10.24 -23.83
CA THR A 136 0.81 9.62 -25.15
C THR A 136 0.39 8.17 -24.96
N PHE A 137 -0.77 7.82 -25.47
CA PHE A 137 -1.23 6.44 -25.56
C PHE A 137 -0.92 5.87 -26.92
N SER A 138 -0.62 4.56 -26.97
CA SER A 138 -0.73 3.77 -28.17
C SER A 138 -1.99 2.91 -28.08
N GLY A 139 -2.73 2.83 -29.18
CA GLY A 139 -3.96 2.07 -29.22
C GLY A 139 -4.13 1.37 -30.57
N ARG A 140 -5.07 0.42 -30.61
CA ARG A 140 -5.48 -0.27 -31.85
C ARG A 140 -6.84 0.27 -32.27
N GLN A 141 -7.00 0.61 -33.53
CA GLN A 141 -8.33 0.81 -34.09
C GLN A 141 -9.09 -0.51 -34.21
N GLN A 142 -10.40 -0.50 -34.05
CA GLN A 142 -11.26 -1.68 -34.15
C GLN A 142 -11.08 -2.47 -35.47
N ASN A 143 -10.60 -1.83 -36.53
CA ASN A 143 -10.28 -2.47 -37.80
C ASN A 143 -8.92 -3.18 -37.84
N GLY A 144 -8.19 -3.27 -36.74
CA GLY A 144 -7.09 -4.23 -36.49
C GLY A 144 -5.75 -3.92 -37.17
N ARG A 145 -5.59 -2.88 -37.99
CA ARG A 145 -4.41 -2.70 -38.85
C ARG A 145 -3.52 -1.46 -38.59
N GLN A 146 -3.94 -0.50 -37.78
CA GLN A 146 -3.08 0.67 -37.53
C GLN A 146 -2.95 0.96 -36.02
N GLN A 147 -1.71 1.12 -35.59
CA GLN A 147 -1.42 1.72 -34.27
C GLN A 147 -1.66 3.21 -34.35
N LYS A 148 -2.57 3.71 -33.52
CA LYS A 148 -2.85 5.15 -33.41
C LYS A 148 -2.23 5.68 -32.12
N LYS A 149 -1.57 6.84 -32.20
CA LYS A 149 -1.15 7.60 -31.03
C LYS A 149 -2.29 8.52 -30.62
N VAL A 150 -2.63 8.52 -29.33
CA VAL A 150 -3.66 9.37 -28.74
C VAL A 150 -2.99 10.26 -27.71
N ALA A 151 -3.10 11.56 -27.86
CA ALA A 151 -2.59 12.54 -26.92
C ALA A 151 -3.64 12.82 -25.84
N ALA A 152 -3.20 12.94 -24.61
CA ALA A 152 -4.04 13.29 -23.47
C ALA A 152 -3.25 14.11 -22.45
N GLN A 153 -3.96 14.76 -21.54
CA GLN A 153 -3.41 15.44 -20.39
C GLN A 153 -3.64 14.60 -19.13
N LEU A 154 -2.58 14.24 -18.42
CA LEU A 154 -2.64 13.65 -17.10
C LEU A 154 -3.24 14.65 -16.12
N THR A 155 -4.18 14.22 -15.30
CA THR A 155 -4.79 15.06 -14.26
C THR A 155 -4.49 14.54 -12.86
N ASN A 156 -4.37 13.23 -12.69
CA ASN A 156 -3.86 12.64 -11.45
C ASN A 156 -3.27 11.26 -11.69
N LEU A 157 -2.42 10.82 -10.74
CA LEU A 157 -1.62 9.61 -10.82
C LEU A 157 -1.64 8.87 -9.47
N SER A 158 -1.67 7.56 -9.54
CA SER A 158 -1.51 6.65 -8.40
C SER A 158 -0.63 5.46 -8.79
N LEU A 159 -0.29 4.59 -7.83
CA LEU A 159 0.48 3.38 -8.15
C LEU A 159 -0.31 2.38 -9.02
N GLY A 160 -1.65 2.43 -8.98
CA GLY A 160 -2.52 1.54 -9.75
C GLY A 160 -2.95 2.06 -11.12
N GLY A 161 -2.75 3.36 -11.40
CA GLY A 161 -3.25 3.95 -12.65
C GLY A 161 -3.22 5.46 -12.66
N LEU A 162 -3.82 6.03 -13.69
CA LEU A 162 -3.87 7.46 -13.93
C LEU A 162 -5.25 7.90 -14.42
N GLN A 163 -5.55 9.16 -14.21
CA GLN A 163 -6.70 9.81 -14.81
C GLN A 163 -6.20 10.84 -15.83
N VAL A 164 -6.85 10.86 -16.98
CA VAL A 164 -6.48 11.76 -18.07
C VAL A 164 -7.71 12.45 -18.66
N ARG A 165 -7.45 13.58 -19.29
CA ARG A 165 -8.38 14.23 -20.21
C ARG A 165 -7.82 14.09 -21.63
N LEU A 166 -8.62 13.50 -22.52
CA LEU A 166 -8.26 13.39 -23.94
C LEU A 166 -8.23 14.76 -24.60
N ALA A 167 -7.24 14.99 -25.49
CA ALA A 167 -7.17 16.20 -26.30
C ALA A 167 -8.28 16.23 -27.37
N GLU A 168 -8.63 15.05 -27.88
CA GLU A 168 -9.70 14.87 -28.87
C GLU A 168 -10.55 13.66 -28.49
N ARG A 169 -11.86 13.71 -28.75
CA ARG A 169 -12.74 12.56 -28.54
C ARG A 169 -12.37 11.46 -29.54
N THR A 170 -11.77 10.38 -29.05
CA THR A 170 -11.43 9.22 -29.86
C THR A 170 -12.42 8.09 -29.54
N ALA A 171 -13.48 8.00 -30.33
CA ALA A 171 -14.62 7.12 -30.03
C ALA A 171 -14.35 5.61 -30.20
N GLU A 172 -13.24 5.17 -30.79
CA GLU A 172 -13.08 3.76 -31.19
C GLU A 172 -11.64 3.23 -31.09
N THR A 173 -10.82 3.79 -30.18
CA THR A 173 -9.44 3.33 -30.03
C THR A 173 -9.27 2.58 -28.71
N GLU A 174 -8.96 1.31 -28.78
CA GLU A 174 -8.55 0.51 -27.62
C GLU A 174 -7.14 0.92 -27.20
N LEU A 175 -7.01 1.57 -26.03
CA LEU A 175 -5.72 2.00 -25.49
C LEU A 175 -4.98 0.79 -24.92
N THR A 176 -3.74 0.56 -25.34
CA THR A 176 -2.95 -0.61 -24.94
C THR A 176 -1.69 -0.25 -24.15
N SER A 177 -1.11 0.94 -24.38
CA SER A 177 0.04 1.40 -23.62
C SER A 177 0.00 2.91 -23.41
N ALA A 178 0.62 3.37 -22.32
CA ALA A 178 0.79 4.76 -21.95
C ALA A 178 2.28 5.11 -21.81
N SER A 179 2.63 6.34 -22.20
CA SER A 179 3.95 6.92 -21.98
C SER A 179 3.78 8.36 -21.47
N PHE A 180 4.43 8.70 -20.34
CA PHE A 180 4.37 10.01 -19.71
C PHE A 180 5.63 10.29 -18.89
N ASP A 181 5.93 11.56 -18.63
CA ASP A 181 7.08 11.96 -17.83
C ASP A 181 6.68 12.23 -16.39
N LEU A 182 7.51 11.79 -15.45
CA LEU A 182 7.42 12.18 -14.05
C LEU A 182 8.42 13.29 -13.76
N PRO A 183 8.01 14.34 -13.02
CA PRO A 183 8.93 15.39 -12.61
C PRO A 183 10.15 14.83 -11.87
N GLY A 184 11.33 15.26 -12.29
CA GLY A 184 12.60 14.82 -11.68
C GLY A 184 13.11 13.47 -12.15
N THR A 185 12.44 12.78 -13.07
CA THR A 185 12.95 11.54 -13.66
C THR A 185 13.63 11.77 -15.01
N LYS A 186 14.64 10.93 -15.33
CA LYS A 186 15.42 11.06 -16.56
C LYS A 186 14.79 10.36 -17.77
N SER A 187 13.83 9.48 -17.53
CA SER A 187 13.24 8.64 -18.57
C SER A 187 11.74 8.61 -18.46
N PRO A 188 11.01 8.58 -19.58
CA PRO A 188 9.55 8.49 -19.55
C PRO A 188 9.10 7.16 -18.94
N MET A 189 8.02 7.24 -18.17
CA MET A 189 7.29 6.09 -17.66
C MET A 189 6.55 5.42 -18.83
N LYS A 190 6.59 4.09 -18.86
CA LYS A 190 5.86 3.28 -19.83
C LYS A 190 5.13 2.16 -19.13
N ALA A 191 3.86 1.97 -19.46
CA ALA A 191 3.02 0.94 -18.89
C ALA A 191 2.05 0.39 -19.94
N ASP A 192 1.73 -0.89 -19.85
CA ASP A 192 0.55 -1.44 -20.50
C ASP A 192 -0.68 -1.04 -19.69
N VAL A 193 -1.76 -0.71 -20.39
CA VAL A 193 -2.93 -0.09 -19.77
C VAL A 193 -4.23 -0.66 -20.30
N GLU A 194 -5.28 -0.45 -19.51
CA GLU A 194 -6.66 -0.64 -19.93
C GLU A 194 -7.52 0.53 -19.42
N VAL A 195 -8.60 0.84 -20.12
CA VAL A 195 -9.59 1.82 -19.70
C VAL A 195 -10.46 1.20 -18.62
N ALA A 196 -10.41 1.77 -17.41
CA ALA A 196 -11.22 1.33 -16.28
C ALA A 196 -12.61 1.99 -16.29
N TRP A 197 -12.69 3.24 -16.69
CA TRP A 197 -13.95 3.99 -16.83
C TRP A 197 -13.79 5.19 -17.79
N SER A 198 -14.92 5.68 -18.29
CA SER A 198 -15.02 6.91 -19.10
C SER A 198 -16.30 7.64 -18.68
N ASP A 199 -16.24 8.98 -18.64
CA ASP A 199 -17.41 9.83 -18.39
C ASP A 199 -18.16 10.25 -19.66
N GLY A 200 -17.65 9.89 -20.83
CA GLY A 200 -18.19 10.32 -22.11
C GLY A 200 -17.86 11.78 -22.49
N GLU A 201 -17.25 12.55 -21.60
CA GLU A 201 -16.85 13.95 -21.82
C GLU A 201 -15.37 14.12 -22.14
N GLY A 202 -14.64 13.00 -22.23
CA GLY A 202 -13.21 12.94 -22.53
C GLY A 202 -12.32 12.67 -21.33
N ASN A 203 -12.87 12.53 -20.12
CA ASN A 203 -12.09 12.05 -18.99
C ASN A 203 -12.10 10.53 -18.94
N LEU A 204 -10.92 9.95 -18.74
CA LEU A 204 -10.71 8.51 -18.64
C LEU A 204 -9.98 8.16 -17.34
N GLY A 205 -10.45 7.12 -16.69
CA GLY A 205 -9.68 6.41 -15.67
C GLY A 205 -8.97 5.22 -16.31
N ILE A 206 -7.67 5.18 -16.17
CA ILE A 206 -6.77 4.21 -16.80
C ILE A 206 -6.12 3.38 -15.69
N ARG A 207 -6.20 2.06 -15.81
CA ARG A 207 -5.52 1.12 -14.92
C ARG A 207 -4.25 0.60 -15.58
N PHE A 208 -3.17 0.51 -14.83
CA PHE A 208 -1.96 -0.18 -15.27
C PHE A 208 -2.17 -1.68 -15.19
N THR A 209 -1.96 -2.39 -16.31
CA THR A 209 -2.01 -3.85 -16.36
C THR A 209 -0.63 -4.46 -16.22
N LYS A 210 0.41 -3.77 -16.73
CA LYS A 210 1.79 -4.19 -16.61
C LYS A 210 2.72 -2.99 -16.64
N ILE A 211 3.65 -2.95 -15.66
CA ILE A 211 4.75 -1.98 -15.60
C ILE A 211 6.06 -2.76 -15.39
N ALA A 212 7.13 -2.36 -16.06
CA ALA A 212 8.44 -2.94 -15.81
C ALA A 212 8.87 -2.72 -14.36
N PRO A 213 9.50 -3.71 -13.67
CA PRO A 213 9.83 -3.62 -12.24
C PRO A 213 10.60 -2.36 -11.85
N GLN A 214 11.57 -1.93 -12.66
CA GLN A 214 12.33 -0.71 -12.43
C GLN A 214 11.46 0.55 -12.50
N MET A 215 10.55 0.63 -13.48
CA MET A 215 9.63 1.75 -13.62
C MET A 215 8.59 1.76 -12.49
N HIS A 216 8.11 0.59 -12.08
CA HIS A 216 7.22 0.47 -10.93
C HIS A 216 7.89 0.99 -9.65
N GLN A 217 9.16 0.63 -9.43
CA GLN A 217 9.92 1.13 -8.29
C GLN A 217 10.13 2.66 -8.37
N THR A 218 10.44 3.20 -9.55
CA THR A 218 10.57 4.66 -9.74
C THR A 218 9.27 5.39 -9.43
N LEU A 219 8.14 4.89 -9.94
CA LEU A 219 6.81 5.44 -9.68
C LEU A 219 6.48 5.38 -8.18
N ARG A 220 6.74 4.24 -7.53
CA ARG A 220 6.53 4.04 -6.10
C ARG A 220 7.30 5.04 -5.25
N VAL A 221 8.59 5.21 -5.53
CA VAL A 221 9.45 6.17 -4.79
C VAL A 221 8.94 7.60 -4.99
N TRP A 222 8.62 7.99 -6.23
CA TRP A 222 8.11 9.32 -6.53
C TRP A 222 6.78 9.58 -5.80
N LEU A 223 5.82 8.67 -5.87
CA LEU A 223 4.53 8.80 -5.18
C LEU A 223 4.69 8.83 -3.65
N ALA A 224 5.62 8.04 -3.09
CA ALA A 224 5.90 8.06 -1.66
C ALA A 224 6.45 9.44 -1.23
N GLN A 225 7.34 10.05 -2.01
CA GLN A 225 7.82 11.40 -1.75
C GLN A 225 6.67 12.42 -1.74
N GLN A 226 5.76 12.36 -2.71
CA GLN A 226 4.59 13.24 -2.74
C GLN A 226 3.63 12.97 -1.57
N TYR A 227 3.44 11.71 -1.19
CA TYR A 227 2.58 11.31 -0.08
C TYR A 227 3.06 11.84 1.27
N PHE A 228 4.38 11.85 1.51
CA PHE A 228 4.96 12.36 2.77
C PHE A 228 5.24 13.87 2.76
N ALA A 229 5.27 14.52 1.60
CA ALA A 229 5.44 15.97 1.48
C ALA A 229 4.16 16.77 1.81
N ASN A 230 3.00 16.13 1.72
CA ASN A 230 1.69 16.69 2.07
C ASN A 230 1.24 16.20 3.44
#